data_e14cf59c4af35ac5d198a50914807a8b
#
_entry.id   e14cf59c4af35ac5d198a50914807a8b
#
_cell.length_a   1.000
_cell.length_b   1.000
_cell.length_c   1.000
_cell.angle_alpha   90.00
_cell.angle_beta   90.00
_cell.angle_gamma   90.00
#
_symmetry.space_group_name_H-M   'P 1'
#
loop_
_entity.id
_entity.type
_entity.pdbx_description
1 polymer ?
#
loop_
_entity_poly.entity_id
_entity_poly.type
_entity_poly.pdbx_seq_one_letter_code
_entity_poly.pdbx_strand_id
1 'polypeptide(L)'
;MKCISLFVCFFIGLQSMIVPSYEVLISNIESKVDTIHEDRASFLSLKCRDIAMDVTSKKTDLRIEMDKQEKCVDELERRYKHKKNYYELKKMEYGLELQAIQKNNSILYPYKIQKNLSLYFDEYRNVELEYLKHKKQFDKNQNTLLLYDEYLERLSNCQSRLLKRFSHLAQINESGQHNEDSMISGTEHLPDFGGYESWQQNGMSCLVDGNYEIDSYSSFWQNPVENGTINAGCWSYPDGGLHLGLDIASAMYSDVLAVANGIVLYAHAPVDSNNGYLGNWCGWPNGGGNTICMVVAVNDRLYAISYAHLSNEIYVTSGQQVSQGTVIAKSGNSGNSTGPHTHVEVFELKQDLNSIVEYFRNSGADFSFGCGYSEAATCSGYACRIDPETVLEGV
;
A
#
# COMPACT_ATOMS: atom_id res chain seq x y z
N MET A 1 39.41 -13.35 -5.34
CA MET A 1 38.75 -13.39 -4.03
C MET A 1 37.41 -12.69 -4.17
N LYS A 2 36.47 -13.36 -4.45
CA LYS A 2 35.21 -13.96 -3.97
C LYS A 2 34.53 -13.07 -2.93
N CYS A 3 33.49 -12.38 -3.32
CA CYS A 3 32.32 -12.12 -2.50
C CYS A 3 31.10 -12.47 -3.34
N ILE A 4 30.65 -13.71 -3.20
CA ILE A 4 29.34 -14.16 -3.64
C ILE A 4 28.39 -13.80 -2.51
N SER A 5 27.59 -12.78 -2.72
CA SER A 5 26.47 -12.46 -1.83
C SER A 5 25.38 -13.50 -2.07
N LEU A 6 25.26 -14.39 -1.12
CA LEU A 6 24.15 -15.35 -1.02
C LEU A 6 22.91 -14.58 -0.54
N PHE A 7 22.09 -14.09 -1.44
CA PHE A 7 20.70 -13.76 -1.11
C PHE A 7 19.90 -15.06 -1.15
N VAL A 8 19.78 -15.69 0.00
CA VAL A 8 18.85 -16.79 0.22
C VAL A 8 17.47 -16.18 0.37
N CYS A 9 16.65 -16.31 -0.65
CA CYS A 9 15.22 -16.01 -0.58
C CYS A 9 14.52 -17.03 0.34
N PHE A 10 14.30 -16.64 1.59
CA PHE A 10 13.33 -17.30 2.47
C PHE A 10 11.97 -16.63 2.26
N PHE A 11 11.19 -17.10 1.32
CA PHE A 11 9.74 -16.83 1.28
C PHE A 11 9.05 -17.98 0.56
N ILE A 12 8.87 -19.08 1.28
CA ILE A 12 7.95 -20.16 0.86
C ILE A 12 7.02 -20.41 2.05
N GLY A 13 5.77 -20.01 1.96
CA GLY A 13 4.78 -20.61 2.82
C GLY A 13 3.49 -19.90 3.15
N LEU A 14 3.19 -18.69 2.68
CA LEU A 14 1.98 -17.98 3.12
C LEU A 14 0.87 -17.76 2.05
N GLN A 15 1.11 -18.07 0.79
CA GLN A 15 0.17 -17.67 -0.28
C GLN A 15 -0.88 -18.72 -0.71
N SER A 16 -0.86 -19.95 -0.20
CA SER A 16 -1.79 -20.99 -0.70
C SER A 16 -3.12 -21.09 0.04
N MET A 17 -3.31 -20.38 1.17
CA MET A 17 -4.51 -20.49 2.00
C MET A 17 -5.51 -19.32 1.87
N ILE A 18 -5.13 -18.21 1.25
CA ILE A 18 -5.94 -16.96 1.29
C ILE A 18 -6.91 -16.88 0.11
N VAL A 19 -6.51 -17.33 -1.07
CA VAL A 19 -7.34 -17.24 -2.29
C VAL A 19 -8.69 -17.98 -2.17
N PRO A 20 -8.78 -19.20 -1.58
CA PRO A 20 -10.07 -19.84 -1.36
C PRO A 20 -11.01 -19.10 -0.40
N SER A 21 -10.46 -18.26 0.52
CA SER A 21 -11.29 -17.51 1.47
C SER A 21 -12.02 -16.33 0.81
N TYR A 22 -11.41 -15.63 -0.13
CA TYR A 22 -12.07 -14.53 -0.86
C TYR A 22 -13.20 -15.04 -1.74
N GLU A 23 -12.99 -16.11 -2.49
CA GLU A 23 -14.03 -16.71 -3.31
C GLU A 23 -15.29 -17.04 -2.49
N VAL A 24 -15.11 -17.65 -1.33
CA VAL A 24 -16.22 -17.98 -0.42
C VAL A 24 -16.89 -16.72 0.13
N LEU A 25 -16.12 -15.71 0.53
CA LEU A 25 -16.64 -14.47 1.08
C LEU A 25 -17.44 -13.69 0.01
N ILE A 26 -16.91 -13.57 -1.20
CA ILE A 26 -17.54 -12.86 -2.30
C ILE A 26 -18.80 -13.58 -2.77
N SER A 27 -18.75 -14.90 -2.94
CA SER A 27 -19.93 -15.71 -3.30
C SER A 27 -21.05 -15.60 -2.26
N ASN A 28 -20.71 -15.54 -0.96
CA ASN A 28 -21.68 -15.28 0.11
C ASN A 28 -22.33 -13.91 0.02
N ILE A 29 -21.59 -12.90 -0.41
CA ILE A 29 -22.11 -11.55 -0.62
C ILE A 29 -23.05 -11.56 -1.84
N GLU A 30 -22.58 -12.09 -2.97
CA GLU A 30 -23.36 -12.19 -4.22
C GLU A 30 -24.72 -12.87 -4.00
N SER A 31 -24.76 -13.92 -3.20
CA SER A 31 -26.00 -14.63 -2.88
C SER A 31 -27.00 -13.82 -2.05
N LYS A 32 -26.56 -12.77 -1.36
CA LYS A 32 -27.37 -11.95 -0.44
C LYS A 32 -27.78 -10.60 -1.03
N VAL A 33 -27.03 -10.08 -1.99
CA VAL A 33 -27.22 -8.71 -2.53
C VAL A 33 -28.67 -8.46 -2.98
N ASP A 34 -29.33 -9.44 -3.58
CA ASP A 34 -30.69 -9.27 -4.11
C ASP A 34 -31.80 -9.56 -3.09
N THR A 35 -31.48 -10.21 -1.98
CA THR A 35 -32.46 -10.67 -0.98
C THR A 35 -32.37 -9.94 0.35
N ILE A 36 -31.29 -9.17 0.59
CA ILE A 36 -31.07 -8.49 1.86
C ILE A 36 -32.13 -7.42 2.14
N HIS A 37 -32.49 -7.27 3.41
CA HIS A 37 -33.38 -6.20 3.88
C HIS A 37 -32.61 -4.89 4.08
N GLU A 38 -33.32 -3.78 4.03
CA GLU A 38 -32.79 -2.42 4.09
C GLU A 38 -31.94 -2.15 5.33
N ASP A 39 -32.37 -2.64 6.48
CA ASP A 39 -31.69 -2.52 7.77
C ASP A 39 -30.29 -3.16 7.82
N ARG A 40 -30.00 -4.07 6.88
CA ARG A 40 -28.71 -4.78 6.78
C ARG A 40 -27.92 -4.44 5.51
N ALA A 41 -28.50 -3.60 4.63
CA ALA A 41 -27.86 -3.25 3.37
C ALA A 41 -26.57 -2.46 3.57
N SER A 42 -26.55 -1.55 4.55
CA SER A 42 -25.33 -0.81 4.94
C SER A 42 -24.22 -1.73 5.39
N PHE A 43 -24.53 -2.71 6.24
CA PHE A 43 -23.54 -3.71 6.70
C PHE A 43 -22.97 -4.54 5.55
N LEU A 44 -23.81 -4.96 4.59
CA LEU A 44 -23.32 -5.72 3.45
C LEU A 44 -22.46 -4.86 2.51
N SER A 45 -22.80 -3.59 2.34
CA SER A 45 -21.99 -2.62 1.59
C SER A 45 -20.62 -2.41 2.23
N LEU A 46 -20.57 -2.22 3.54
CA LEU A 46 -19.33 -2.13 4.31
C LEU A 46 -18.45 -3.37 4.13
N LYS A 47 -19.05 -4.55 4.22
CA LYS A 47 -18.33 -5.82 4.05
C LYS A 47 -17.77 -5.99 2.63
N CYS A 48 -18.49 -5.55 1.58
CA CYS A 48 -17.96 -5.52 0.22
C CYS A 48 -16.70 -4.66 0.15
N ARG A 49 -16.75 -3.50 0.77
CA ARG A 49 -15.64 -2.56 0.81
C ARG A 49 -14.42 -3.14 1.53
N ASP A 50 -14.59 -3.68 2.72
CA ASP A 50 -13.49 -4.18 3.54
C ASP A 50 -12.73 -5.31 2.83
N ILE A 51 -13.47 -6.21 2.16
CA ILE A 51 -12.85 -7.25 1.33
C ILE A 51 -12.14 -6.63 0.13
N ALA A 52 -12.73 -5.63 -0.53
CA ALA A 52 -12.08 -4.96 -1.66
C ALA A 52 -10.78 -4.26 -1.24
N MET A 53 -10.75 -3.67 -0.06
CA MET A 53 -9.56 -3.07 0.53
C MET A 53 -8.44 -4.08 0.74
N ASP A 54 -8.74 -5.19 1.41
CA ASP A 54 -7.74 -6.23 1.66
C ASP A 54 -7.21 -6.85 0.35
N VAL A 55 -8.09 -7.11 -0.62
CA VAL A 55 -7.70 -7.58 -1.96
C VAL A 55 -6.79 -6.58 -2.67
N THR A 56 -7.11 -5.28 -2.59
CA THR A 56 -6.31 -4.22 -3.23
C THR A 56 -4.93 -4.09 -2.58
N SER A 57 -4.85 -4.12 -1.27
CA SER A 57 -3.57 -4.12 -0.54
C SER A 57 -2.69 -5.28 -0.98
N LYS A 58 -3.23 -6.50 -0.95
CA LYS A 58 -2.48 -7.70 -1.37
C LYS A 58 -2.09 -7.68 -2.85
N LYS A 59 -2.94 -7.11 -3.70
CA LYS A 59 -2.61 -6.91 -5.12
C LYS A 59 -1.44 -5.95 -5.29
N THR A 60 -1.38 -4.88 -4.51
CA THR A 60 -0.28 -3.91 -4.55
C THR A 60 1.02 -4.55 -4.08
N ASP A 61 1.02 -5.26 -2.96
CA ASP A 61 2.19 -5.97 -2.44
C ASP A 61 2.71 -7.00 -3.45
N LEU A 62 1.79 -7.73 -4.08
CA LEU A 62 2.14 -8.71 -5.09
C LEU A 62 2.75 -8.07 -6.34
N ARG A 63 2.29 -6.89 -6.77
CA ARG A 63 2.89 -6.13 -7.87
C ARG A 63 4.33 -5.73 -7.57
N ILE A 64 4.57 -5.16 -6.38
CA ILE A 64 5.92 -4.77 -5.93
C ILE A 64 6.87 -5.98 -5.92
N GLU A 65 6.39 -7.12 -5.44
CA GLU A 65 7.16 -8.36 -5.45
C GLU A 65 7.43 -8.86 -6.89
N MET A 66 6.44 -8.76 -7.78
CA MET A 66 6.58 -9.16 -9.18
C MET A 66 7.57 -8.31 -9.95
N ASP A 67 7.63 -7.00 -9.72
CA ASP A 67 8.62 -6.12 -10.35
C ASP A 67 10.06 -6.52 -10.00
N LYS A 68 10.28 -6.99 -8.76
CA LYS A 68 11.57 -7.54 -8.33
C LYS A 68 11.84 -8.89 -9.00
N GLN A 69 10.82 -9.75 -9.08
CA GLN A 69 10.91 -11.08 -9.67
C GLN A 69 11.15 -11.00 -11.18
N GLU A 70 10.53 -10.09 -11.90
CA GLU A 70 10.70 -9.90 -13.35
C GLU A 70 12.17 -9.66 -13.70
N LYS A 71 12.82 -8.74 -13.00
CA LYS A 71 14.26 -8.47 -13.19
C LYS A 71 15.13 -9.72 -12.95
N CYS A 72 14.77 -10.52 -11.96
CA CYS A 72 15.48 -11.77 -11.66
C CYS A 72 15.24 -12.81 -12.76
N VAL A 73 14.01 -12.97 -13.23
CA VAL A 73 13.64 -13.92 -14.32
C VAL A 73 14.36 -13.54 -15.61
N ASP A 74 14.41 -12.26 -15.97
CA ASP A 74 15.07 -11.79 -17.18
C ASP A 74 16.58 -12.03 -17.14
N GLU A 75 17.21 -11.81 -15.98
CA GLU A 75 18.64 -12.09 -15.81
C GLU A 75 18.94 -13.60 -15.90
N LEU A 76 18.11 -14.42 -15.26
CA LEU A 76 18.23 -15.88 -15.33
C LEU A 76 17.98 -16.40 -16.76
N GLU A 77 17.03 -15.83 -17.49
CA GLU A 77 16.78 -16.18 -18.89
C GLU A 77 17.98 -15.86 -19.79
N ARG A 78 18.57 -14.67 -19.61
CA ARG A 78 19.80 -14.29 -20.35
C ARG A 78 20.95 -15.24 -20.04
N ARG A 79 21.17 -15.56 -18.75
CA ARG A 79 22.19 -16.50 -18.31
C ARG A 79 21.95 -17.91 -18.87
N TYR A 80 20.71 -18.39 -18.80
CA TYR A 80 20.30 -19.67 -19.38
C TYR A 80 20.59 -19.74 -20.86
N LYS A 81 20.11 -18.75 -21.66
CA LYS A 81 20.34 -18.70 -23.10
C LYS A 81 21.83 -18.68 -23.44
N HIS A 82 22.63 -17.90 -22.71
CA HIS A 82 24.08 -17.84 -22.91
C HIS A 82 24.75 -19.19 -22.58
N LYS A 83 24.45 -19.82 -21.47
CA LYS A 83 25.04 -21.12 -21.09
C LYS A 83 24.63 -22.24 -22.04
N LYS A 84 23.36 -22.24 -22.49
CA LYS A 84 22.86 -23.18 -23.48
C LYS A 84 23.60 -23.06 -24.81
N ASN A 85 23.72 -21.84 -25.33
CA ASN A 85 24.45 -21.59 -26.57
C ASN A 85 25.92 -21.99 -26.47
N TYR A 86 26.55 -21.71 -25.33
CA TYR A 86 27.92 -22.10 -25.07
C TYR A 86 28.09 -23.64 -25.03
N TYR A 87 27.18 -24.36 -24.41
CA TYR A 87 27.14 -25.81 -24.37
C TYR A 87 27.00 -26.38 -25.80
N GLU A 88 26.07 -25.87 -26.60
CA GLU A 88 25.86 -26.34 -27.98
C GLU A 88 27.09 -26.07 -28.88
N LEU A 89 27.73 -24.92 -28.71
CA LEU A 89 29.00 -24.62 -29.43
C LEU A 89 30.08 -25.62 -29.04
N LYS A 90 30.29 -25.91 -27.76
CA LYS A 90 31.29 -26.89 -27.29
C LYS A 90 30.96 -28.30 -27.73
N LYS A 91 29.69 -28.64 -27.79
CA LYS A 91 29.24 -29.94 -28.34
C LYS A 91 29.58 -30.09 -29.79
N MET A 92 29.44 -29.03 -30.59
CA MET A 92 29.84 -29.04 -32.01
C MET A 92 31.39 -29.15 -32.16
N GLU A 93 32.15 -28.33 -31.41
CA GLU A 93 33.61 -28.36 -31.41
C GLU A 93 34.15 -29.76 -31.08
N TYR A 94 33.66 -30.34 -29.96
CA TYR A 94 34.07 -31.68 -29.53
C TYR A 94 33.60 -32.80 -30.48
N GLY A 95 32.47 -32.61 -31.15
CA GLY A 95 32.04 -33.52 -32.23
C GLY A 95 33.04 -33.59 -33.37
N LEU A 96 33.56 -32.43 -33.80
CA LEU A 96 34.61 -32.37 -34.83
C LEU A 96 35.94 -32.98 -34.37
N GLU A 97 36.33 -32.70 -33.11
CA GLU A 97 37.53 -33.31 -32.50
C GLU A 97 37.43 -34.84 -32.42
N LEU A 98 36.27 -35.38 -32.00
CA LEU A 98 36.01 -36.81 -31.95
C LEU A 98 36.12 -37.48 -33.33
N GLN A 99 35.61 -36.83 -34.37
CA GLN A 99 35.77 -37.33 -35.75
C GLN A 99 37.24 -37.36 -36.18
N ALA A 100 38.02 -36.36 -35.81
CA ALA A 100 39.44 -36.29 -36.10
C ALA A 100 40.23 -37.37 -35.33
N ILE A 101 39.87 -37.63 -34.05
CA ILE A 101 40.51 -38.66 -33.19
C ILE A 101 40.20 -40.07 -33.72
N GLN A 102 38.98 -40.34 -34.13
CA GLN A 102 38.61 -41.64 -34.72
C GLN A 102 39.43 -41.98 -35.95
N LYS A 103 39.82 -40.98 -36.75
CA LYS A 103 40.73 -41.17 -37.89
C LYS A 103 42.15 -41.54 -37.44
N ASN A 104 42.59 -41.22 -36.21
CA ASN A 104 43.95 -41.39 -35.71
C ASN A 104 44.13 -42.49 -34.67
N ASN A 105 43.14 -43.35 -34.36
CA ASN A 105 43.15 -44.49 -33.41
C ASN A 105 43.60 -44.18 -32.00
N SER A 106 43.30 -43.03 -31.43
CA SER A 106 43.65 -42.64 -30.04
C SER A 106 42.49 -42.91 -29.09
N ILE A 107 42.73 -43.69 -28.03
CA ILE A 107 41.69 -44.16 -27.07
C ILE A 107 41.51 -43.23 -25.87
N LEU A 108 42.53 -42.49 -25.47
CA LEU A 108 42.52 -41.69 -24.21
C LEU A 108 41.85 -40.32 -24.29
N TYR A 109 41.73 -39.75 -25.42
CA TYR A 109 41.22 -38.41 -25.68
C TYR A 109 39.68 -38.30 -25.60
N PRO A 110 38.87 -39.27 -26.07
CA PRO A 110 37.43 -39.22 -26.01
C PRO A 110 36.85 -39.05 -24.61
N TYR A 111 37.47 -39.70 -23.59
CA TYR A 111 37.02 -39.59 -22.19
C TYR A 111 37.12 -38.15 -21.64
N LYS A 112 38.22 -37.45 -21.92
CA LYS A 112 38.43 -36.07 -21.46
C LYS A 112 37.46 -35.12 -22.10
N ILE A 113 37.14 -35.28 -23.39
CA ILE A 113 36.15 -34.51 -24.12
C ILE A 113 34.76 -34.74 -23.53
N GLN A 114 34.38 -35.99 -23.30
CA GLN A 114 33.09 -36.34 -22.72
C GLN A 114 32.93 -35.79 -21.32
N LYS A 115 33.97 -35.85 -20.49
CA LYS A 115 33.97 -35.28 -19.14
C LYS A 115 33.82 -33.75 -19.16
N ASN A 116 34.51 -33.05 -20.04
CA ASN A 116 34.39 -31.60 -20.16
C ASN A 116 32.99 -31.19 -20.66
N LEU A 117 32.44 -31.93 -21.65
CA LEU A 117 31.10 -31.66 -22.17
C LEU A 117 30.03 -31.88 -21.10
N SER A 118 30.18 -32.89 -20.24
CA SER A 118 29.29 -33.09 -19.07
C SER A 118 29.29 -31.91 -18.14
N LEU A 119 30.45 -31.31 -17.84
CA LEU A 119 30.53 -30.13 -16.98
C LEU A 119 29.76 -28.92 -17.57
N TYR A 120 29.89 -28.68 -18.88
CA TYR A 120 29.15 -27.61 -19.56
C TYR A 120 27.65 -27.88 -19.59
N PHE A 121 27.26 -29.14 -19.75
CA PHE A 121 25.85 -29.56 -19.66
C PHE A 121 25.29 -29.35 -18.26
N ASP A 122 26.02 -29.72 -17.21
CA ASP A 122 25.61 -29.56 -15.83
C ASP A 122 25.47 -28.07 -15.46
N GLU A 123 26.41 -27.21 -15.92
CA GLU A 123 26.31 -25.76 -15.72
C GLU A 123 25.08 -25.17 -16.37
N TYR A 124 24.84 -25.51 -17.64
CA TYR A 124 23.66 -25.07 -18.38
C TYR A 124 22.38 -25.56 -17.70
N ARG A 125 22.32 -26.82 -17.33
CA ARG A 125 21.15 -27.46 -16.75
C ARG A 125 20.79 -26.88 -15.38
N ASN A 126 21.76 -26.55 -14.57
CA ASN A 126 21.56 -25.92 -13.27
C ASN A 126 20.91 -24.52 -13.42
N VAL A 127 21.41 -23.72 -14.37
CA VAL A 127 20.81 -22.39 -14.64
C VAL A 127 19.42 -22.53 -15.25
N GLU A 128 19.18 -23.51 -16.09
CA GLU A 128 17.86 -23.81 -16.66
C GLU A 128 16.84 -24.14 -15.56
N LEU A 129 17.20 -25.00 -14.61
CA LEU A 129 16.31 -25.37 -13.51
C LEU A 129 16.00 -24.18 -12.59
N GLU A 130 16.99 -23.34 -12.32
CA GLU A 130 16.81 -22.11 -11.57
C GLU A 130 15.85 -21.14 -12.29
N TYR A 131 16.07 -20.91 -13.58
CA TYR A 131 15.19 -20.08 -14.43
C TYR A 131 13.75 -20.60 -14.41
N LEU A 132 13.55 -21.90 -14.68
CA LEU A 132 12.21 -22.50 -14.74
C LEU A 132 11.47 -22.41 -13.41
N LYS A 133 12.18 -22.55 -12.28
CA LYS A 133 11.61 -22.38 -10.94
C LYS A 133 11.10 -20.95 -10.72
N HIS A 134 11.91 -19.95 -11.02
CA HIS A 134 11.55 -18.54 -10.85
C HIS A 134 10.44 -18.13 -11.82
N LYS A 135 10.52 -18.58 -13.09
CA LYS A 135 9.50 -18.35 -14.10
C LYS A 135 8.14 -18.90 -13.68
N LYS A 136 8.10 -20.13 -13.18
CA LYS A 136 6.86 -20.76 -12.68
C LYS A 136 6.23 -19.96 -11.52
N GLN A 137 7.05 -19.43 -10.61
CA GLN A 137 6.54 -18.61 -9.51
C GLN A 137 6.02 -17.27 -10.02
N PHE A 138 6.72 -16.64 -10.95
CA PHE A 138 6.29 -15.40 -11.58
C PHE A 138 4.95 -15.58 -12.31
N ASP A 139 4.80 -16.64 -13.12
CA ASP A 139 3.56 -16.94 -13.84
C ASP A 139 2.40 -17.22 -12.88
N LYS A 140 2.67 -17.88 -11.74
CA LYS A 140 1.67 -18.09 -10.69
C LYS A 140 1.21 -16.76 -10.08
N ASN A 141 2.14 -15.88 -9.78
CA ASN A 141 1.84 -14.56 -9.22
C ASN A 141 1.04 -13.70 -10.20
N GLN A 142 1.38 -13.75 -11.49
CA GLN A 142 0.61 -13.10 -12.56
C GLN A 142 -0.85 -13.57 -12.61
N ASN A 143 -1.08 -14.87 -12.52
CA ASN A 143 -2.44 -15.43 -12.45
C ASN A 143 -3.17 -14.99 -11.16
N THR A 144 -2.47 -14.84 -10.05
CA THR A 144 -3.05 -14.33 -8.81
C THR A 144 -3.47 -12.87 -8.93
N LEU A 145 -2.70 -12.03 -9.65
CA LEU A 145 -3.11 -10.65 -9.94
C LEU A 145 -4.41 -10.59 -10.74
N LEU A 146 -4.53 -11.42 -11.78
CA LEU A 146 -5.77 -11.49 -12.58
C LEU A 146 -6.96 -11.91 -11.73
N LEU A 147 -6.78 -12.84 -10.80
CA LEU A 147 -7.83 -13.27 -9.89
C LEU A 147 -8.23 -12.15 -8.91
N TYR A 148 -7.28 -11.33 -8.44
CA TYR A 148 -7.60 -10.16 -7.63
C TYR A 148 -8.38 -9.11 -8.41
N ASP A 149 -8.09 -8.91 -9.69
CA ASP A 149 -8.89 -8.03 -10.55
C ASP A 149 -10.32 -8.53 -10.70
N GLU A 150 -10.53 -9.83 -10.91
CA GLU A 150 -11.87 -10.44 -10.96
C GLU A 150 -12.62 -10.24 -9.64
N TYR A 151 -11.98 -10.43 -8.50
CA TYR A 151 -12.60 -10.23 -7.19
C TYR A 151 -13.04 -8.78 -6.98
N LEU A 152 -12.21 -7.81 -7.34
CA LEU A 152 -12.54 -6.39 -7.25
C LEU A 152 -13.71 -6.02 -8.15
N GLU A 153 -13.78 -6.54 -9.37
CA GLU A 153 -14.91 -6.33 -10.28
C GLU A 153 -16.22 -6.91 -9.69
N ARG A 154 -16.19 -8.13 -9.17
CA ARG A 154 -17.36 -8.76 -8.55
C ARG A 154 -17.87 -7.99 -7.34
N LEU A 155 -16.98 -7.52 -6.47
CA LEU A 155 -17.31 -6.69 -5.31
C LEU A 155 -17.92 -5.34 -5.74
N SER A 156 -17.35 -4.69 -6.74
CA SER A 156 -17.89 -3.45 -7.33
C SER A 156 -19.29 -3.64 -7.89
N ASN A 157 -19.53 -4.75 -8.58
CA ASN A 157 -20.85 -5.11 -9.09
C ASN A 157 -21.88 -5.34 -7.97
N CYS A 158 -21.47 -6.01 -6.87
CA CYS A 158 -22.32 -6.19 -5.69
C CYS A 158 -22.69 -4.85 -5.06
N GLN A 159 -21.73 -3.96 -4.91
CA GLN A 159 -21.92 -2.63 -4.35
C GLN A 159 -22.85 -1.79 -5.22
N SER A 160 -22.66 -1.79 -6.54
CA SER A 160 -23.53 -1.10 -7.49
C SER A 160 -24.97 -1.61 -7.43
N ARG A 161 -25.19 -2.91 -7.25
CA ARG A 161 -26.53 -3.50 -7.09
C ARG A 161 -27.19 -3.09 -5.79
N LEU A 162 -26.44 -3.03 -4.68
CA LEU A 162 -26.91 -2.52 -3.40
C LEU A 162 -27.33 -1.06 -3.49
N LEU A 163 -26.51 -0.20 -4.10
CA LEU A 163 -26.80 1.22 -4.30
C LEU A 163 -28.04 1.46 -5.19
N LYS A 164 -28.22 0.67 -6.25
CA LYS A 164 -29.42 0.74 -7.09
C LYS A 164 -30.69 0.33 -6.34
N ARG A 165 -30.60 -0.64 -5.44
CA ARG A 165 -31.73 -1.17 -4.68
C ARG A 165 -32.07 -0.29 -3.48
N PHE A 166 -31.08 0.33 -2.86
CA PHE A 166 -31.19 1.16 -1.67
C PHE A 166 -30.59 2.54 -1.93
N SER A 167 -31.34 3.39 -2.64
CA SER A 167 -30.90 4.74 -3.04
C SER A 167 -30.55 5.64 -1.84
N HIS A 168 -31.09 5.36 -0.64
CA HIS A 168 -30.71 6.07 0.57
C HIS A 168 -29.26 5.79 1.01
N LEU A 169 -28.67 4.64 0.64
CA LEU A 169 -27.24 4.38 0.84
C LEU A 169 -26.36 5.33 0.01
N ALA A 170 -26.90 5.84 -1.11
CA ALA A 170 -26.29 6.92 -1.86
C ALA A 170 -26.58 8.30 -1.19
N GLN A 171 -27.73 8.46 -0.53
CA GLN A 171 -28.16 9.71 0.10
C GLN A 171 -27.54 9.96 1.47
N ILE A 172 -27.00 8.96 2.14
CA ILE A 172 -26.13 9.16 3.31
C ILE A 172 -24.89 9.98 2.90
N ASN A 173 -24.57 9.96 1.60
CA ASN A 173 -23.52 10.79 1.00
C ASN A 173 -24.03 12.17 0.50
N GLU A 174 -25.36 12.43 0.44
CA GLU A 174 -25.94 13.62 -0.21
C GLU A 174 -26.66 14.60 0.71
N SER A 175 -26.55 14.54 2.03
CA SER A 175 -27.14 15.59 2.88
C SER A 175 -26.33 16.89 2.90
N GLY A 176 -26.17 17.48 1.73
CA GLY A 176 -25.51 18.78 1.48
C GLY A 176 -25.80 19.33 0.11
N GLN A 177 -27.07 19.78 -0.10
CA GLN A 177 -27.59 20.68 -1.16
C GLN A 177 -27.16 20.52 -2.64
N HIS A 178 -28.19 20.14 -3.41
CA HIS A 178 -28.59 20.57 -4.79
C HIS A 178 -27.55 21.15 -5.76
N ASN A 179 -27.30 20.43 -6.86
CA ASN A 179 -27.81 20.86 -8.17
C ASN A 179 -27.86 19.68 -9.16
N GLU A 180 -28.98 19.67 -9.92
CA GLU A 180 -29.33 18.69 -10.93
C GLU A 180 -28.37 18.69 -12.11
N ASP A 181 -28.37 17.54 -12.78
CA ASP A 181 -27.85 17.19 -14.10
C ASP A 181 -26.47 16.59 -14.20
N SER A 182 -26.43 15.27 -14.09
CA SER A 182 -26.07 14.43 -15.24
C SER A 182 -26.15 12.94 -14.88
N MET A 183 -27.05 12.24 -15.54
CA MET A 183 -27.00 10.78 -15.66
C MET A 183 -25.69 10.39 -16.32
N ILE A 184 -24.86 9.65 -15.60
CA ILE A 184 -23.63 9.09 -16.15
C ILE A 184 -23.82 7.60 -16.33
N SER A 185 -23.92 7.22 -17.59
CA SER A 185 -23.91 5.84 -18.06
C SER A 185 -22.55 5.21 -17.83
N GLY A 186 -22.55 3.98 -17.31
CA GLY A 186 -21.44 3.15 -16.91
C GLY A 186 -20.16 3.19 -17.77
N THR A 187 -19.08 2.94 -17.13
CA THR A 187 -17.67 2.96 -17.55
C THR A 187 -17.01 4.33 -17.50
N GLU A 188 -17.17 5.07 -16.43
CA GLU A 188 -16.28 6.20 -16.22
C GLU A 188 -15.01 5.75 -15.52
N HIS A 189 -13.92 6.00 -16.22
CA HIS A 189 -12.60 6.13 -15.62
C HIS A 189 -12.74 6.90 -14.31
N LEU A 190 -12.25 6.32 -13.22
CA LEU A 190 -11.91 7.14 -12.05
C LEU A 190 -11.19 8.37 -12.58
N PRO A 191 -11.56 9.59 -12.17
CA PRO A 191 -10.86 10.77 -12.62
C PRO A 191 -9.36 10.49 -12.48
N ASP A 192 -8.60 10.83 -13.51
CA ASP A 192 -7.15 10.72 -13.46
C ASP A 192 -6.63 11.81 -12.50
N PHE A 193 -6.68 11.52 -11.21
CA PHE A 193 -6.18 12.40 -10.16
C PHE A 193 -4.64 12.47 -10.12
N GLY A 194 -3.95 12.02 -11.18
CA GLY A 194 -2.53 11.80 -11.21
C GLY A 194 -2.16 10.50 -10.48
N GLY A 195 -1.07 9.87 -10.90
CA GLY A 195 -0.56 8.67 -10.22
C GLY A 195 -0.16 8.97 -8.77
N TYR A 196 -0.05 7.95 -7.93
CA TYR A 196 0.36 8.08 -6.51
C TYR A 196 1.62 8.93 -6.33
N GLU A 197 2.58 8.81 -7.22
CA GLU A 197 3.81 9.61 -7.22
C GLU A 197 3.54 11.12 -7.32
N SER A 198 2.53 11.54 -8.12
CA SER A 198 2.17 12.96 -8.21
C SER A 198 1.51 13.48 -6.92
N TRP A 199 0.72 12.66 -6.24
CA TRP A 199 0.15 13.03 -4.94
C TRP A 199 1.21 13.15 -3.86
N GLN A 200 2.17 12.19 -3.81
CA GLN A 200 3.32 12.26 -2.90
C GLN A 200 4.12 13.55 -3.11
N GLN A 201 4.49 13.85 -4.36
CA GLN A 201 5.25 15.03 -4.70
C GLN A 201 4.50 16.33 -4.36
N ASN A 202 3.22 16.43 -4.70
CA ASN A 202 2.42 17.61 -4.41
C ASN A 202 2.26 17.84 -2.90
N GLY A 203 2.05 16.78 -2.12
CA GLY A 203 1.92 16.89 -0.67
C GLY A 203 3.21 17.32 0.03
N MET A 204 4.37 17.05 -0.58
CA MET A 204 5.70 17.40 -0.07
C MET A 204 6.32 18.60 -0.77
N SER A 205 5.60 19.34 -1.61
CA SER A 205 6.15 20.35 -2.52
C SER A 205 7.00 21.44 -1.85
N CYS A 206 6.72 21.74 -0.58
CA CYS A 206 7.46 22.72 0.21
C CYS A 206 8.42 22.10 1.23
N LEU A 207 8.54 20.76 1.26
CA LEU A 207 9.48 20.06 2.13
C LEU A 207 10.84 19.93 1.42
N VAL A 208 11.75 20.86 1.70
CA VAL A 208 13.08 20.95 1.08
C VAL A 208 14.17 20.42 2.01
N ASP A 209 15.38 20.23 1.47
CA ASP A 209 16.57 20.00 2.31
C ASP A 209 16.82 21.21 3.19
N GLY A 210 17.00 20.98 4.48
CA GLY A 210 17.25 22.07 5.43
C GLY A 210 17.36 21.56 6.86
N ASN A 211 17.73 22.45 7.74
CA ASN A 211 17.67 22.22 9.18
C ASN A 211 16.28 22.63 9.66
N TYR A 212 15.49 21.65 10.07
CA TYR A 212 14.19 21.86 10.68
C TYR A 212 14.36 21.88 12.20
N GLU A 213 13.68 22.83 12.83
CA GLU A 213 13.63 22.97 14.28
C GLU A 213 12.16 23.19 14.70
N ILE A 214 11.77 22.67 15.85
CA ILE A 214 10.48 22.98 16.48
C ILE A 214 10.79 23.96 17.60
N ASP A 215 10.27 25.18 17.49
CA ASP A 215 10.63 26.32 18.37
C ASP A 215 10.37 26.05 19.84
N SER A 216 9.34 25.26 20.16
CA SER A 216 9.02 24.92 21.54
C SER A 216 8.23 23.60 21.60
N TYR A 217 8.44 22.84 22.66
CA TYR A 217 7.71 21.59 22.92
C TYR A 217 6.42 21.89 23.69
N SER A 218 5.34 21.23 23.28
CA SER A 218 4.08 21.29 24.03
C SER A 218 4.17 20.47 25.32
N SER A 219 3.49 20.89 26.36
CA SER A 219 3.45 20.17 27.64
C SER A 219 2.32 19.14 27.76
N PHE A 220 1.39 19.15 26.80
CA PHE A 220 0.24 18.23 26.73
C PHE A 220 -0.20 18.06 25.28
N TRP A 221 -1.08 17.11 25.04
CA TRP A 221 -1.71 16.88 23.75
C TRP A 221 -3.03 17.66 23.65
N GLN A 222 -3.23 18.34 22.53
CA GLN A 222 -4.52 18.93 22.16
C GLN A 222 -5.38 17.87 21.48
N ASN A 223 -6.68 17.83 21.79
CA ASN A 223 -7.62 17.02 21.00
C ASN A 223 -7.66 17.54 19.55
N PRO A 224 -7.51 16.67 18.53
CA PRO A 224 -7.50 17.10 17.14
C PRO A 224 -8.86 17.62 16.65
N VAL A 225 -9.98 17.20 17.24
CA VAL A 225 -11.33 17.64 16.87
C VAL A 225 -12.14 17.95 18.13
N GLU A 226 -12.41 19.21 18.38
CA GLU A 226 -13.23 19.62 19.52
C GLU A 226 -14.65 19.04 19.38
N ASN A 227 -15.16 18.47 20.47
CA ASN A 227 -16.47 17.78 20.52
C ASN A 227 -16.62 16.61 19.52
N GLY A 228 -15.54 16.05 19.04
CA GLY A 228 -15.53 14.79 18.31
C GLY A 228 -15.88 13.62 19.23
N THR A 229 -16.35 12.52 18.68
CA THR A 229 -16.61 11.28 19.41
C THR A 229 -15.85 10.12 18.76
N ILE A 230 -15.25 9.25 19.56
CA ILE A 230 -14.60 8.05 19.04
C ILE A 230 -15.66 7.16 18.41
N ASN A 231 -15.51 6.91 17.10
CA ASN A 231 -16.37 6.01 16.34
C ASN A 231 -15.73 4.62 16.15
N ALA A 232 -14.41 4.59 15.98
CA ALA A 232 -13.62 3.36 15.98
C ALA A 232 -12.27 3.62 16.65
N GLY A 233 -11.95 2.79 17.65
CA GLY A 233 -10.66 2.83 18.37
C GLY A 233 -9.56 2.05 17.67
N CYS A 234 -8.35 2.08 18.19
CA CYS A 234 -7.27 1.17 17.81
C CYS A 234 -7.54 -0.22 18.38
N TRP A 235 -7.13 -1.17 17.82
CA TRP A 235 -6.45 -1.78 16.74
C TRP A 235 -7.40 -2.63 15.89
N SER A 236 -8.68 -2.45 16.13
CA SER A 236 -9.72 -3.13 15.36
C SER A 236 -10.96 -2.26 15.22
N TYR A 237 -11.59 -2.36 14.03
CA TYR A 237 -12.93 -1.81 13.87
C TYR A 237 -13.96 -2.54 14.75
N PRO A 238 -15.05 -1.91 15.14
CA PRO A 238 -16.11 -2.55 15.93
C PRO A 238 -16.65 -3.85 15.32
N ASP A 239 -16.67 -3.93 13.98
CA ASP A 239 -17.17 -5.09 13.22
C ASP A 239 -16.04 -6.07 12.82
N GLY A 240 -14.83 -5.87 13.33
CA GLY A 240 -13.63 -6.66 13.03
C GLY A 240 -12.83 -6.09 11.86
N GLY A 241 -11.59 -6.53 11.76
CA GLY A 241 -10.60 -5.99 10.81
C GLY A 241 -9.59 -5.07 11.50
N LEU A 242 -8.41 -4.95 10.90
CA LEU A 242 -7.32 -4.15 11.45
C LEU A 242 -7.63 -2.66 11.26
N HIS A 243 -7.56 -1.89 12.35
CA HIS A 243 -7.65 -0.44 12.37
C HIS A 243 -6.37 0.15 12.97
N LEU A 244 -5.61 0.91 12.19
CA LEU A 244 -4.26 1.36 12.59
C LEU A 244 -4.24 2.70 13.31
N GLY A 245 -5.38 3.31 13.48
CA GLY A 245 -5.53 4.62 14.11
C GLY A 245 -6.82 4.76 14.90
N LEU A 246 -7.23 5.98 15.10
CA LEU A 246 -8.42 6.38 15.82
C LEU A 246 -9.34 7.15 14.87
N ASP A 247 -10.60 6.74 14.77
CA ASP A 247 -11.61 7.47 14.00
C ASP A 247 -12.41 8.38 14.93
N ILE A 248 -12.30 9.68 14.73
CA ILE A 248 -12.99 10.71 15.49
C ILE A 248 -14.13 11.27 14.63
N ALA A 249 -15.34 10.83 14.90
CA ALA A 249 -16.54 11.31 14.20
C ALA A 249 -16.84 12.77 14.55
N SER A 250 -17.16 13.55 13.56
CA SER A 250 -17.53 14.97 13.70
C SER A 250 -18.42 15.40 12.54
N ALA A 251 -19.07 16.55 12.67
CA ALA A 251 -19.77 17.13 11.54
C ALA A 251 -18.79 17.51 10.42
N MET A 252 -19.25 17.43 9.16
CA MET A 252 -18.45 17.95 8.02
C MET A 252 -18.00 19.39 8.31
N TYR A 253 -16.78 19.70 7.94
CA TYR A 253 -16.16 21.02 8.10
C TYR A 253 -15.96 21.48 9.57
N SER A 254 -15.97 20.56 10.53
CA SER A 254 -15.49 20.86 11.89
C SER A 254 -14.00 21.20 11.85
N ASP A 255 -13.55 22.04 12.77
CA ASP A 255 -12.13 22.38 12.88
C ASP A 255 -11.29 21.16 13.24
N VAL A 256 -10.21 20.96 12.49
CA VAL A 256 -9.16 19.99 12.81
C VAL A 256 -7.93 20.77 13.28
N LEU A 257 -7.47 20.46 14.48
CA LEU A 257 -6.47 21.20 15.22
C LEU A 257 -5.12 20.49 15.21
N ALA A 258 -4.03 21.24 15.20
CA ALA A 258 -2.70 20.71 15.50
C ALA A 258 -2.66 20.24 16.96
N VAL A 259 -2.40 18.97 17.20
CA VAL A 259 -2.40 18.35 18.54
C VAL A 259 -1.27 18.85 19.44
N ALA A 260 -0.19 19.38 18.85
CA ALA A 260 0.97 19.94 19.52
C ALA A 260 1.74 20.85 18.58
N ASN A 261 2.72 21.57 19.10
CA ASN A 261 3.66 22.32 18.29
C ASN A 261 4.46 21.38 17.38
N GLY A 262 4.63 21.73 16.12
CA GLY A 262 5.29 20.83 15.19
C GLY A 262 5.54 21.43 13.81
N ILE A 263 5.99 20.56 12.91
CA ILE A 263 6.29 20.85 11.51
C ILE A 263 5.46 19.93 10.62
N VAL A 264 4.85 20.48 9.59
CA VAL A 264 4.11 19.75 8.58
C VAL A 264 5.09 19.05 7.63
N LEU A 265 5.01 17.73 7.52
CA LEU A 265 5.78 16.95 6.54
C LEU A 265 5.04 16.87 5.21
N TYR A 266 3.74 16.75 5.26
CA TYR A 266 2.88 16.54 4.10
C TYR A 266 1.54 17.24 4.31
N ALA A 267 1.04 17.92 3.28
CA ALA A 267 -0.32 18.47 3.28
C ALA A 267 -0.85 18.51 1.85
N HIS A 268 -1.90 17.75 1.55
CA HIS A 268 -2.48 17.73 0.21
C HIS A 268 -3.96 17.39 0.23
N ALA A 269 -4.73 18.10 -0.60
CA ALA A 269 -6.17 17.91 -0.77
C ALA A 269 -6.50 17.61 -2.25
N PRO A 270 -6.19 16.39 -2.76
CA PRO A 270 -6.43 16.05 -4.15
C PRO A 270 -7.89 15.74 -4.46
N VAL A 271 -8.75 15.66 -3.46
CA VAL A 271 -10.13 15.18 -3.57
C VAL A 271 -11.09 16.23 -3.11
N ASP A 272 -12.17 16.42 -3.86
CA ASP A 272 -13.30 17.19 -3.38
C ASP A 272 -14.01 16.43 -2.25
N SER A 273 -14.01 16.99 -1.04
CA SER A 273 -14.57 16.37 0.16
C SER A 273 -16.08 16.17 0.12
N ASN A 274 -16.79 16.87 -0.76
CA ASN A 274 -18.24 16.73 -0.90
C ASN A 274 -18.62 15.38 -1.55
N ASN A 275 -17.65 14.73 -2.19
CA ASN A 275 -17.84 13.44 -2.83
C ASN A 275 -17.31 12.31 -1.93
N GLY A 276 -17.59 12.34 -0.61
CA GLY A 276 -17.28 11.24 0.28
C GLY A 276 -17.68 9.93 -0.36
N TYR A 277 -16.70 9.09 -0.70
CA TYR A 277 -16.93 7.95 -1.57
C TYR A 277 -16.38 6.68 -0.92
N LEU A 278 -17.31 5.78 -0.64
CA LEU A 278 -16.99 4.43 -0.16
C LEU A 278 -16.12 3.69 -1.19
N GLY A 279 -14.93 3.31 -0.79
CA GLY A 279 -14.00 2.58 -1.64
C GLY A 279 -13.20 3.45 -2.60
N ASN A 280 -13.15 4.76 -2.39
CA ASN A 280 -12.29 5.66 -3.14
C ASN A 280 -10.86 5.61 -2.58
N TRP A 281 -9.93 5.05 -3.37
CA TRP A 281 -8.52 4.93 -3.01
C TRP A 281 -7.68 6.15 -3.34
N CYS A 282 -8.30 7.29 -3.57
CA CYS A 282 -7.60 8.53 -3.86
C CYS A 282 -6.84 9.06 -2.65
N GLY A 283 -5.93 9.96 -2.96
CA GLY A 283 -5.07 10.58 -1.97
C GLY A 283 -3.90 9.71 -1.54
N TRP A 284 -3.05 10.30 -0.74
CA TRP A 284 -1.89 9.63 -0.18
C TRP A 284 -1.87 9.80 1.34
N PRO A 285 -1.60 8.76 2.16
CA PRO A 285 -1.46 7.34 1.77
C PRO A 285 -2.72 6.80 1.11
N ASN A 286 -2.56 5.70 0.37
CA ASN A 286 -3.61 5.14 -0.48
C ASN A 286 -4.94 4.95 0.25
N GLY A 287 -5.98 5.65 -0.19
CA GLY A 287 -7.27 5.67 0.47
C GLY A 287 -7.42 6.74 1.57
N GLY A 288 -6.37 7.46 1.94
CA GLY A 288 -6.43 8.50 2.96
C GLY A 288 -7.23 9.75 2.54
N GLY A 289 -7.43 9.93 1.25
CA GLY A 289 -8.10 11.13 0.72
C GLY A 289 -7.25 12.38 0.88
N ASN A 290 -7.82 13.42 1.45
CA ASN A 290 -7.13 14.64 1.81
C ASN A 290 -6.44 14.44 3.16
N THR A 291 -5.13 14.66 3.22
CA THR A 291 -4.31 14.24 4.37
C THR A 291 -3.28 15.29 4.78
N ILE A 292 -2.95 15.26 6.06
CA ILE A 292 -1.83 15.98 6.65
C ILE A 292 -0.98 14.97 7.42
N CYS A 293 0.35 15.10 7.35
CA CYS A 293 1.29 14.44 8.25
C CYS A 293 2.20 15.48 8.87
N MET A 294 2.42 15.40 10.19
CA MET A 294 3.25 16.33 10.95
C MET A 294 4.23 15.56 11.84
N VAL A 295 5.39 16.15 12.10
CA VAL A 295 6.18 15.84 13.29
C VAL A 295 5.81 16.85 14.37
N VAL A 296 5.45 16.38 15.56
CA VAL A 296 5.07 17.19 16.70
C VAL A 296 5.98 16.89 17.90
N ALA A 297 6.13 17.86 18.77
CA ALA A 297 6.97 17.76 19.95
C ALA A 297 6.14 17.93 21.23
N VAL A 298 6.11 16.87 22.05
CA VAL A 298 5.37 16.87 23.33
C VAL A 298 6.27 16.35 24.44
N ASN A 299 6.37 17.06 25.53
CA ASN A 299 7.30 16.77 26.62
C ASN A 299 8.66 16.38 26.09
N ASP A 300 9.63 16.38 26.07
CA ASP A 300 10.95 16.09 25.52
C ASP A 300 11.01 14.99 24.44
N ARG A 301 9.87 14.67 23.76
CA ARG A 301 9.78 13.62 22.75
C ARG A 301 9.19 14.11 21.44
N LEU A 302 9.59 13.46 20.36
CA LEU A 302 9.05 13.68 19.03
C LEU A 302 8.09 12.55 18.65
N TYR A 303 7.00 12.96 18.00
CA TYR A 303 6.00 12.04 17.47
C TYR A 303 5.68 12.44 16.04
N ALA A 304 5.32 11.47 15.21
CA ALA A 304 4.63 11.76 13.97
C ALA A 304 3.15 11.52 14.15
N ILE A 305 2.33 12.37 13.54
CA ILE A 305 0.89 12.24 13.51
C ILE A 305 0.39 12.46 12.11
N SER A 306 -0.57 11.63 11.68
CA SER A 306 -1.28 11.81 10.42
C SER A 306 -2.76 12.02 10.67
N TYR A 307 -3.36 12.84 9.80
CA TYR A 307 -4.79 13.13 9.75
C TYR A 307 -5.28 12.75 8.34
N ALA A 308 -6.28 11.91 8.25
CA ALA A 308 -6.85 11.48 6.98
C ALA A 308 -8.35 11.78 6.89
N HIS A 309 -8.91 11.57 5.72
CA HIS A 309 -10.30 11.79 5.38
C HIS A 309 -10.78 13.26 5.55
N LEU A 310 -9.82 14.20 5.48
CA LEU A 310 -10.10 15.63 5.64
C LEU A 310 -10.94 16.17 4.48
N SER A 311 -11.51 17.36 4.67
CA SER A 311 -12.10 18.13 3.59
C SER A 311 -11.02 18.70 2.65
N ASN A 312 -11.43 19.33 1.56
CA ASN A 312 -10.51 20.04 0.68
C ASN A 312 -10.00 21.37 1.27
N GLU A 313 -10.48 21.75 2.46
CA GLU A 313 -10.03 22.92 3.19
C GLU A 313 -8.84 22.56 4.10
N ILE A 314 -7.62 22.61 3.53
CA ILE A 314 -6.35 22.45 4.24
C ILE A 314 -5.68 23.82 4.30
N TYR A 315 -5.26 24.23 5.51
CA TYR A 315 -4.74 25.58 5.78
C TYR A 315 -3.23 25.64 6.00
N VAL A 316 -2.55 24.50 5.87
CA VAL A 316 -1.11 24.38 6.08
C VAL A 316 -0.42 23.79 4.86
N THR A 317 0.89 24.00 4.78
CA THR A 317 1.73 23.45 3.71
C THR A 317 2.94 22.71 4.29
N SER A 318 3.50 21.75 3.53
CA SER A 318 4.71 21.04 3.96
C SER A 318 5.86 22.02 4.25
N GLY A 319 6.63 21.73 5.30
CA GLY A 319 7.70 22.60 5.81
C GLY A 319 7.23 23.71 6.76
N GLN A 320 5.93 23.94 6.92
CA GLN A 320 5.38 24.97 7.80
C GLN A 320 5.48 24.56 9.27
N GLN A 321 5.96 25.47 10.12
CA GLN A 321 5.81 25.34 11.58
C GLN A 321 4.39 25.71 12.00
N VAL A 322 3.83 24.94 12.91
CA VAL A 322 2.46 25.10 13.41
C VAL A 322 2.45 25.02 14.92
N SER A 323 1.77 25.97 15.55
CA SER A 323 1.55 25.95 17.01
C SER A 323 0.37 25.05 17.37
N GLN A 324 0.45 24.46 18.57
CA GLN A 324 -0.65 23.68 19.17
C GLN A 324 -1.96 24.44 19.13
N GLY A 325 -3.06 23.76 18.82
CA GLY A 325 -4.41 24.34 18.76
C GLY A 325 -4.69 25.17 17.51
N THR A 326 -3.72 25.32 16.60
CA THR A 326 -3.98 25.96 15.29
C THR A 326 -4.91 25.11 14.46
N VAL A 327 -5.91 25.74 13.84
CA VAL A 327 -6.77 25.04 12.83
C VAL A 327 -5.91 24.75 11.60
N ILE A 328 -5.67 23.48 11.33
CA ILE A 328 -4.84 23.01 10.20
C ILE A 328 -5.66 22.57 9.00
N ALA A 329 -6.90 22.15 9.25
CA ALA A 329 -7.84 21.72 8.21
C ALA A 329 -9.28 21.74 8.71
N LYS A 330 -10.21 21.35 7.86
CA LYS A 330 -11.57 20.98 8.21
C LYS A 330 -11.79 19.47 8.06
N SER A 331 -12.54 18.86 8.97
CA SER A 331 -12.97 17.47 8.88
C SER A 331 -13.75 17.21 7.59
N GLY A 332 -13.64 16.02 7.04
CA GLY A 332 -14.24 15.67 5.77
C GLY A 332 -14.78 14.25 5.73
N ASN A 333 -14.90 13.76 4.52
CA ASN A 333 -15.29 12.38 4.20
C ASN A 333 -14.61 11.94 2.90
N SER A 334 -13.36 12.38 2.69
CA SER A 334 -12.60 12.07 1.47
C SER A 334 -11.89 10.73 1.57
N GLY A 335 -11.55 10.16 0.43
CA GLY A 335 -10.85 8.88 0.38
C GLY A 335 -11.76 7.71 0.71
N ASN A 336 -11.17 6.69 1.33
CA ASN A 336 -11.88 5.47 1.71
C ASN A 336 -12.58 5.65 3.07
N SER A 337 -13.65 6.40 3.09
CA SER A 337 -14.42 6.79 4.27
C SER A 337 -15.90 6.51 4.11
N THR A 338 -16.58 6.14 5.20
CA THR A 338 -18.01 5.79 5.22
C THR A 338 -18.90 6.91 5.72
N GLY A 339 -18.33 7.93 6.35
CA GLY A 339 -19.05 9.06 6.92
C GLY A 339 -18.08 10.11 7.45
N PRO A 340 -18.55 11.31 7.78
CA PRO A 340 -17.69 12.39 8.25
C PRO A 340 -16.93 12.01 9.52
N HIS A 341 -15.60 11.97 9.43
CA HIS A 341 -14.70 11.74 10.56
C HIS A 341 -13.29 12.21 10.20
N THR A 342 -12.43 12.25 11.19
CA THR A 342 -10.98 12.39 11.02
C THR A 342 -10.30 11.13 11.54
N HIS A 343 -9.59 10.43 10.66
CA HIS A 343 -8.75 9.30 11.05
C HIS A 343 -7.38 9.82 11.49
N VAL A 344 -6.88 9.35 12.62
CA VAL A 344 -5.62 9.80 13.23
C VAL A 344 -4.73 8.60 13.56
N GLU A 345 -3.49 8.58 13.03
CA GLU A 345 -2.44 7.65 13.47
C GLU A 345 -1.33 8.40 14.19
N VAL A 346 -0.76 7.79 15.23
CA VAL A 346 0.35 8.37 16.01
C VAL A 346 1.52 7.41 16.09
N PHE A 347 2.73 7.95 15.93
CA PHE A 347 3.99 7.22 15.99
C PHE A 347 4.94 7.91 16.96
N GLU A 348 5.48 7.19 17.95
CA GLU A 348 6.60 7.67 18.75
C GLU A 348 7.90 7.54 17.92
N LEU A 349 8.57 8.64 17.67
CA LEU A 349 9.77 8.69 16.85
C LEU A 349 11.03 8.29 17.63
N LYS A 350 11.95 7.60 16.96
CA LYS A 350 13.22 7.10 17.53
C LYS A 350 14.43 7.88 17.05
N GLN A 351 14.25 8.75 16.09
CA GLN A 351 15.29 9.55 15.47
C GLN A 351 15.02 11.04 15.68
N ASP A 352 16.04 11.86 15.48
CA ASP A 352 15.90 13.31 15.49
C ASP A 352 15.06 13.83 14.31
N LEU A 353 14.57 15.06 14.43
CA LEU A 353 13.67 15.67 13.46
C LEU A 353 14.23 15.65 12.03
N ASN A 354 15.50 16.00 11.85
CA ASN A 354 16.10 16.10 10.52
C ASN A 354 16.26 14.72 9.88
N SER A 355 16.64 13.71 10.64
CA SER A 355 16.69 12.32 10.20
C SER A 355 15.32 11.80 9.77
N ILE A 356 14.25 12.19 10.48
CA ILE A 356 12.87 11.84 10.12
C ILE A 356 12.42 12.56 8.84
N VAL A 357 12.72 13.84 8.70
CA VAL A 357 12.42 14.61 7.46
C VAL A 357 13.12 13.99 6.26
N GLU A 358 14.41 13.66 6.39
CA GLU A 358 15.19 13.01 5.34
C GLU A 358 14.59 11.65 4.97
N TYR A 359 14.28 10.82 5.96
CA TYR A 359 13.61 9.53 5.72
C TYR A 359 12.30 9.71 4.98
N PHE A 360 11.43 10.60 5.45
CA PHE A 360 10.09 10.81 4.89
C PHE A 360 10.16 11.27 3.42
N ARG A 361 11.11 12.13 3.08
CA ARG A 361 11.38 12.55 1.69
C ARG A 361 11.91 11.40 0.84
N ASN A 362 12.93 10.69 1.32
CA ASN A 362 13.61 9.63 0.56
C ASN A 362 12.73 8.39 0.37
N SER A 363 11.79 8.14 1.27
CA SER A 363 10.80 7.07 1.16
C SER A 363 9.57 7.42 0.31
N GLY A 364 9.48 8.66 -0.23
CA GLY A 364 8.32 9.11 -0.97
C GLY A 364 7.08 9.26 -0.08
N ALA A 365 7.21 9.93 1.06
CA ALA A 365 6.17 10.18 2.04
C ALA A 365 5.60 8.87 2.65
N ASP A 366 6.45 8.03 3.24
CA ASP A 366 5.99 6.87 3.99
C ASP A 366 5.38 7.29 5.34
N PHE A 367 4.06 7.40 5.39
CA PHE A 367 3.30 7.75 6.60
C PHE A 367 3.40 6.68 7.70
N SER A 368 3.82 5.46 7.36
CA SER A 368 4.03 4.41 8.35
C SER A 368 5.38 4.49 9.07
N PHE A 369 6.29 5.34 8.61
CA PHE A 369 7.66 5.45 9.13
C PHE A 369 8.37 4.10 9.21
N GLY A 370 8.15 3.23 8.20
CA GLY A 370 8.72 1.90 8.11
C GLY A 370 8.01 0.82 8.94
N CYS A 371 6.97 1.14 9.70
CA CYS A 371 6.15 0.17 10.44
C CYS A 371 5.24 -0.67 9.53
N GLY A 372 4.94 -0.17 8.31
CA GLY A 372 3.99 -0.82 7.39
C GLY A 372 2.54 -0.70 7.85
N TYR A 373 1.63 -1.36 7.12
CA TYR A 373 0.18 -1.28 7.33
C TYR A 373 -0.49 -2.64 7.59
N SER A 374 0.29 -3.69 7.87
CA SER A 374 -0.22 -5.05 8.01
C SER A 374 -0.40 -5.52 9.44
N GLU A 375 0.14 -4.80 10.41
CA GLU A 375 0.12 -5.17 11.83
C GLU A 375 -0.18 -3.95 12.70
N ALA A 376 -0.79 -4.19 13.87
CA ALA A 376 -1.15 -3.18 14.85
C ALA A 376 0.06 -2.43 15.43
N ALA A 377 0.36 -2.58 16.69
CA ALA A 377 1.43 -1.90 17.40
C ALA A 377 2.84 -2.41 16.97
N THR A 378 3.34 -1.95 15.83
CA THR A 378 4.66 -2.32 15.29
C THR A 378 5.69 -1.22 15.42
N CYS A 379 6.95 -1.60 15.35
CA CYS A 379 8.09 -0.68 15.39
C CYS A 379 9.02 -0.90 14.19
N SER A 380 9.62 0.18 13.72
CA SER A 380 10.70 0.21 12.75
C SER A 380 12.00 0.74 13.37
N GLY A 381 13.01 0.99 12.54
CA GLY A 381 14.21 1.76 12.93
C GLY A 381 13.94 3.25 13.17
N TYR A 382 12.81 3.78 12.69
CA TYR A 382 12.46 5.21 12.74
C TYR A 382 11.39 5.53 13.75
N ALA A 383 10.42 4.62 13.98
CA ALA A 383 9.27 4.89 14.83
C ALA A 383 8.66 3.62 15.44
N CYS A 384 7.79 3.79 16.44
CA CYS A 384 6.81 2.80 16.87
C CYS A 384 5.41 3.37 16.71
N ARG A 385 4.50 2.66 16.03
CA ARG A 385 3.08 3.01 16.03
C ARG A 385 2.51 2.79 17.41
N ILE A 386 1.86 3.79 17.96
CA ILE A 386 1.24 3.75 19.29
C ILE A 386 -0.27 3.98 19.18
N ASP A 387 -1.00 3.54 20.18
CA ASP A 387 -2.43 3.79 20.29
C ASP A 387 -2.70 5.27 20.57
N PRO A 388 -3.38 6.00 19.66
CA PRO A 388 -3.68 7.41 19.87
C PRO A 388 -4.49 7.70 21.13
N GLU A 389 -5.34 6.77 21.59
CA GLU A 389 -6.13 6.93 22.82
C GLU A 389 -5.24 7.06 24.08
N THR A 390 -4.00 6.56 24.01
CA THR A 390 -3.04 6.67 25.12
C THR A 390 -2.42 8.06 25.29
N VAL A 391 -2.52 8.90 24.28
CA VAL A 391 -1.92 10.24 24.25
C VAL A 391 -2.95 11.36 24.03
N LEU A 392 -4.05 11.09 23.34
CA LEU A 392 -5.13 12.06 23.09
C LEU A 392 -6.21 11.95 24.18
N GLU A 393 -5.88 12.33 25.39
CA GLU A 393 -6.81 12.26 26.52
C GLU A 393 -8.05 13.15 26.31
N GLY A 394 -9.25 12.59 26.45
CA GLY A 394 -10.52 13.33 26.44
C GLY A 394 -11.18 13.48 25.07
N VAL A 395 -10.85 12.60 24.09
CA VAL A 395 -11.59 12.46 22.85
C VAL A 395 -12.89 11.69 23.07
#